data_ee92df4c1fd0b78584780c6624d2e936
#
_entry.id   ee92df4c1fd0b78584780c6624d2e936
#
_cell.length_a   1.000
_cell.length_b   1.000
_cell.length_c   1.000
_cell.angle_alpha   90.00
_cell.angle_beta   90.00
_cell.angle_gamma   90.00
#
_symmetry.space_group_name_H-M   'P 1'
#
loop_
_entity.id
_entity.type
_entity.pdbx_description
1 polymer ?
#
loop_
_entity_poly.entity_id
_entity_poly.type
_entity_poly.pdbx_seq_one_letter_code
_entity_poly.pdbx_strand_id
1 'polypeptide(L)'
;MKIIVFGGTGWLGHSIVLDLIRGGYDVTICSRGRKSTFLEKVSSVKTVSADKSDEAAMKEILSARYDVVIDTVPNLKSIELISRYAAGVKHYIHCSSTGGYAPLPFVPCNETAPYGGFEGASGWKAKADYDHAALSLFTSIGFPVTVIRPCYITGPGMLPLDNLGGRRTDFIPDVLAEKTLDLPDNGLALLQPIHVKDLAHSFRLAVENRRSIGQSYNICLSHAVTWNRDLEITAAALGKKAHINHIPLNEMLEKYGDTIYPIGLRFLATHMCFSIEKAQRDLGYVPHCTPEEAIEETAVWAAGLK
;
A
#
# COMPACT_ATOMS: atom_id res chain seq x y z
N MET A 1 -3.78 20.49 14.15
CA MET A 1 -4.75 19.94 13.15
C MET A 1 -5.35 18.68 13.72
N LYS A 2 -6.66 18.50 13.58
CA LYS A 2 -7.40 17.33 14.05
C LYS A 2 -7.61 16.37 12.89
N ILE A 3 -7.07 15.17 13.02
CA ILE A 3 -7.05 14.17 11.94
C ILE A 3 -7.79 12.92 12.37
N ILE A 4 -8.64 12.35 11.50
CA ILE A 4 -9.19 11.00 11.69
C ILE A 4 -8.60 10.04 10.66
N VAL A 5 -8.19 8.84 11.13
CA VAL A 5 -7.64 7.77 10.30
C VAL A 5 -8.56 6.56 10.33
N PHE A 6 -9.25 6.31 9.23
CA PHE A 6 -10.01 5.08 9.02
C PHE A 6 -9.07 3.93 8.66
N GLY A 7 -9.21 2.82 9.37
CA GLY A 7 -8.29 1.68 9.26
C GLY A 7 -6.98 1.86 10.03
N GLY A 8 -6.89 2.83 10.94
CA GLY A 8 -5.69 3.15 11.73
C GLY A 8 -5.16 2.03 12.63
N THR A 9 -5.90 0.93 12.80
CA THR A 9 -5.45 -0.27 13.55
C THR A 9 -4.78 -1.31 12.65
N GLY A 10 -4.84 -1.15 11.33
CA GLY A 10 -4.13 -2.00 10.38
C GLY A 10 -2.64 -1.66 10.32
N TRP A 11 -1.83 -2.52 9.70
CA TRP A 11 -0.40 -2.35 9.60
C TRP A 11 0.04 -1.00 9.01
N LEU A 12 -0.47 -0.63 7.83
CA LEU A 12 -0.21 0.69 7.25
C LEU A 12 -0.82 1.81 8.11
N GLY A 13 -2.09 1.66 8.51
CA GLY A 13 -2.80 2.68 9.27
C GLY A 13 -2.10 3.01 10.59
N HIS A 14 -1.60 2.00 11.29
CA HIS A 14 -0.79 2.18 12.50
C HIS A 14 0.48 2.99 12.23
N SER A 15 1.21 2.69 11.15
CA SER A 15 2.42 3.43 10.77
C SER A 15 2.11 4.89 10.45
N ILE A 16 1.00 5.16 9.75
CA ILE A 16 0.50 6.53 9.50
C ILE A 16 0.17 7.24 10.81
N VAL A 17 -0.56 6.59 11.72
CA VAL A 17 -0.92 7.16 13.01
C VAL A 17 0.32 7.55 13.80
N LEU A 18 1.33 6.68 13.87
CA LEU A 18 2.59 6.97 14.57
C LEU A 18 3.35 8.15 13.95
N ASP A 19 3.42 8.24 12.61
CA ASP A 19 4.11 9.33 11.95
C ASP A 19 3.39 10.67 12.15
N LEU A 20 2.06 10.67 12.10
CA LEU A 20 1.25 11.86 12.40
C LEU A 20 1.41 12.33 13.85
N ILE A 21 1.45 11.42 14.82
CA ILE A 21 1.67 11.77 16.24
C ILE A 21 3.05 12.39 16.43
N ARG A 22 4.09 11.82 15.81
CA ARG A 22 5.44 12.40 15.81
C ARG A 22 5.47 13.80 15.19
N GLY A 23 4.60 14.05 14.20
CA GLY A 23 4.37 15.36 13.60
C GLY A 23 3.57 16.34 14.47
N GLY A 24 3.13 15.93 15.69
CA GLY A 24 2.39 16.79 16.63
C GLY A 24 0.89 16.96 16.30
N TYR A 25 0.29 16.07 15.52
CA TYR A 25 -1.13 16.13 15.17
C TYR A 25 -2.03 15.49 16.22
N ASP A 26 -3.26 16.01 16.39
CA ASP A 26 -4.32 15.40 17.20
C ASP A 26 -5.01 14.31 16.37
N VAL A 27 -4.67 13.04 16.63
CA VAL A 27 -5.10 11.90 15.83
C VAL A 27 -6.20 11.13 16.53
N THR A 28 -7.28 10.86 15.79
CA THR A 28 -8.34 9.92 16.15
C THR A 28 -8.30 8.72 15.21
N ILE A 29 -8.37 7.50 15.73
CA ILE A 29 -8.47 6.28 14.95
C ILE A 29 -9.94 5.86 14.87
N CYS A 30 -10.39 5.52 13.65
CA CYS A 30 -11.64 4.82 13.45
C CYS A 30 -11.39 3.38 12.98
N SER A 31 -11.93 2.40 13.71
CA SER A 31 -11.82 0.99 13.36
C SER A 31 -13.08 0.23 13.80
N ARG A 32 -13.24 -1.03 13.36
CA ARG A 32 -14.35 -1.90 13.77
C ARG A 32 -14.16 -2.57 15.13
N GLY A 33 -13.39 -1.95 16.04
CA GLY A 33 -13.14 -2.47 17.37
C GLY A 33 -12.13 -3.61 17.46
N ARG A 34 -11.44 -3.96 16.37
CA ARG A 34 -10.33 -4.91 16.43
C ARG A 34 -9.19 -4.28 17.22
N LYS A 35 -8.78 -4.93 18.31
CA LYS A 35 -7.57 -4.54 19.05
C LYS A 35 -6.37 -4.66 18.12
N SER A 36 -5.54 -3.63 18.09
CA SER A 36 -4.25 -3.67 17.42
C SER A 36 -3.18 -3.89 18.47
N THR A 37 -2.50 -5.02 18.41
CA THR A 37 -1.33 -5.31 19.26
C THR A 37 -0.22 -4.26 19.07
N PHE A 38 -0.24 -3.54 17.98
CA PHE A 38 0.72 -2.47 17.68
C PHE A 38 0.41 -1.15 18.40
N LEU A 39 -0.86 -0.90 18.78
CA LEU A 39 -1.29 0.38 19.38
C LEU A 39 -1.29 0.37 20.91
N GLU A 40 -1.10 -0.78 21.54
CA GLU A 40 -1.09 -0.90 23.02
C GLU A 40 -0.01 -0.03 23.70
N LYS A 41 0.97 0.43 22.92
CA LYS A 41 2.06 1.31 23.38
C LYS A 41 1.79 2.81 23.20
N VAL A 42 0.67 3.20 22.58
CA VAL A 42 0.34 4.61 22.29
C VAL A 42 -0.87 5.03 23.14
N SER A 43 -0.62 5.33 24.40
CA SER A 43 -1.64 5.63 25.43
C SER A 43 -2.44 6.92 25.18
N SER A 44 -2.11 7.72 24.17
CA SER A 44 -2.69 9.07 23.97
C SER A 44 -3.62 9.19 22.76
N VAL A 45 -3.90 8.11 22.01
CA VAL A 45 -4.70 8.17 20.77
C VAL A 45 -6.16 7.90 21.06
N LYS A 46 -7.02 8.82 20.65
CA LYS A 46 -8.48 8.61 20.67
C LYS A 46 -8.85 7.52 19.67
N THR A 47 -9.65 6.57 20.12
CA THR A 47 -10.20 5.52 19.26
C THR A 47 -11.72 5.56 19.27
N VAL A 48 -12.33 5.52 18.10
CA VAL A 48 -13.77 5.37 17.90
C VAL A 48 -14.03 4.07 17.15
N SER A 49 -15.11 3.37 17.54
CA SER A 49 -15.49 2.11 16.91
C SER A 49 -16.67 2.32 15.99
N ALA A 50 -16.48 2.07 14.67
CA ALA A 50 -17.56 2.08 13.71
C ALA A 50 -17.23 1.24 12.47
N ASP A 51 -18.28 0.77 11.80
CA ASP A 51 -18.18 0.37 10.40
C ASP A 51 -18.38 1.61 9.53
N LYS A 52 -17.40 1.89 8.67
CA LYS A 52 -17.43 3.05 7.77
C LYS A 52 -18.48 2.92 6.65
N SER A 53 -19.16 1.78 6.53
CA SER A 53 -20.30 1.57 5.65
C SER A 53 -21.64 1.89 6.34
N ASP A 54 -21.62 2.08 7.67
CA ASP A 54 -22.78 2.49 8.46
C ASP A 54 -22.95 4.03 8.40
N GLU A 55 -24.00 4.46 7.75
CA GLU A 55 -24.26 5.88 7.52
C GLU A 55 -24.54 6.66 8.81
N ALA A 56 -25.25 6.06 9.77
CA ALA A 56 -25.57 6.71 11.04
C ALA A 56 -24.28 6.91 11.89
N ALA A 57 -23.46 5.88 11.99
CA ALA A 57 -22.18 5.93 12.68
C ALA A 57 -21.21 6.95 12.01
N MET A 58 -21.14 6.97 10.68
CA MET A 58 -20.29 7.92 9.94
C MET A 58 -20.76 9.38 10.14
N LYS A 59 -22.06 9.62 10.11
CA LYS A 59 -22.63 10.96 10.38
C LYS A 59 -22.28 11.42 11.80
N GLU A 60 -22.41 10.57 12.79
CA GLU A 60 -22.05 10.88 14.19
C GLU A 60 -20.56 11.20 14.33
N ILE A 61 -19.68 10.31 13.85
CA ILE A 61 -18.22 10.46 13.97
C ILE A 61 -17.74 11.73 13.26
N LEU A 62 -18.20 11.97 12.02
CA LEU A 62 -17.76 13.11 11.23
C LEU A 62 -18.34 14.44 11.75
N SER A 63 -19.39 14.42 12.56
CA SER A 63 -19.91 15.61 13.25
C SER A 63 -18.89 16.26 14.20
N ALA A 64 -17.89 15.50 14.66
CA ALA A 64 -16.79 16.00 15.48
C ALA A 64 -15.83 16.95 14.77
N ARG A 65 -16.04 17.20 13.47
CA ARG A 65 -15.29 18.11 12.59
C ARG A 65 -13.78 17.88 12.66
N TYR A 66 -13.28 17.15 11.71
CA TYR A 66 -11.85 16.92 11.48
C TYR A 66 -11.33 17.86 10.40
N ASP A 67 -10.09 18.34 10.56
CA ASP A 67 -9.41 19.10 9.51
C ASP A 67 -9.03 18.19 8.33
N VAL A 68 -8.60 16.95 8.66
CA VAL A 68 -8.15 15.95 7.68
C VAL A 68 -8.80 14.61 7.96
N VAL A 69 -9.20 13.94 6.89
CA VAL A 69 -9.67 12.56 6.88
C VAL A 69 -8.72 11.71 6.06
N ILE A 70 -8.19 10.63 6.64
CA ILE A 70 -7.37 9.64 5.94
C ILE A 70 -8.12 8.31 5.91
N ASP A 71 -8.35 7.74 4.71
CA ASP A 71 -8.94 6.40 4.56
C ASP A 71 -7.93 5.44 3.95
N THR A 72 -7.40 4.52 4.76
CA THR A 72 -6.38 3.54 4.34
C THR A 72 -6.96 2.32 3.61
N VAL A 73 -8.26 2.12 3.67
CA VAL A 73 -8.98 0.99 3.05
C VAL A 73 -10.31 1.45 2.45
N PRO A 74 -10.29 2.44 1.55
CA PRO A 74 -11.50 3.05 1.02
C PRO A 74 -12.39 2.06 0.26
N ASN A 75 -13.66 2.40 0.18
CA ASN A 75 -14.64 1.81 -0.73
C ASN A 75 -15.64 2.88 -1.19
N LEU A 76 -16.44 2.60 -2.20
CA LEU A 76 -17.39 3.58 -2.75
C LEU A 76 -18.31 4.19 -1.69
N LYS A 77 -18.81 3.37 -0.75
CA LYS A 77 -19.70 3.85 0.31
C LYS A 77 -18.98 4.77 1.28
N SER A 78 -17.75 4.44 1.70
CA SER A 78 -16.97 5.33 2.59
C SER A 78 -16.64 6.66 1.92
N ILE A 79 -16.29 6.66 0.64
CA ILE A 79 -16.02 7.88 -0.14
C ILE A 79 -17.26 8.77 -0.19
N GLU A 80 -18.43 8.20 -0.51
CA GLU A 80 -19.72 8.89 -0.51
C GLU A 80 -20.04 9.53 0.86
N LEU A 81 -19.97 8.73 1.93
CA LEU A 81 -20.32 9.19 3.28
C LEU A 81 -19.35 10.26 3.81
N ILE A 82 -18.04 10.11 3.54
CA ILE A 82 -17.04 11.11 3.91
C ILE A 82 -17.32 12.43 3.16
N SER A 83 -17.57 12.39 1.86
CA SER A 83 -17.86 13.61 1.10
C SER A 83 -19.14 14.32 1.54
N ARG A 84 -20.14 13.55 2.01
CA ARG A 84 -21.43 14.07 2.47
C ARG A 84 -21.38 14.64 3.89
N TYR A 85 -20.67 13.97 4.80
CA TYR A 85 -20.74 14.27 6.24
C TYR A 85 -19.51 14.93 6.84
N ALA A 86 -18.36 14.92 6.16
CA ALA A 86 -17.15 15.61 6.62
C ALA A 86 -17.22 17.12 6.30
N ALA A 87 -18.21 17.81 6.86
CA ALA A 87 -18.42 19.24 6.61
C ALA A 87 -17.22 20.08 7.03
N GLY A 88 -16.67 20.87 6.09
CA GLY A 88 -15.53 21.74 6.34
C GLY A 88 -14.19 21.01 6.43
N VAL A 89 -14.11 19.73 6.01
CA VAL A 89 -12.85 19.02 5.86
C VAL A 89 -11.93 19.79 4.90
N LYS A 90 -10.70 19.98 5.30
CA LYS A 90 -9.68 20.70 4.52
C LYS A 90 -8.91 19.79 3.59
N HIS A 91 -8.89 18.48 3.90
CA HIS A 91 -8.19 17.48 3.11
C HIS A 91 -8.73 16.08 3.37
N TYR A 92 -9.02 15.34 2.31
CA TYR A 92 -9.31 13.91 2.32
C TYR A 92 -8.19 13.17 1.59
N ILE A 93 -7.50 12.24 2.26
CA ILE A 93 -6.42 11.46 1.67
C ILE A 93 -6.86 10.01 1.53
N HIS A 94 -6.88 9.56 0.30
CA HIS A 94 -7.37 8.26 -0.14
C HIS A 94 -6.20 7.33 -0.45
N CYS A 95 -6.14 6.16 0.19
CA CYS A 95 -5.12 5.14 -0.10
C CYS A 95 -5.60 4.20 -1.20
N SER A 96 -4.88 4.17 -2.30
CA SER A 96 -5.14 3.34 -3.46
C SER A 96 -4.05 2.27 -3.70
N SER A 97 -3.64 2.03 -4.94
CA SER A 97 -2.57 1.10 -5.32
C SER A 97 -2.08 1.38 -6.74
N THR A 98 -0.79 1.21 -7.00
CA THR A 98 -0.27 1.24 -8.39
C THR A 98 -0.75 0.06 -9.25
N GLY A 99 -1.33 -0.98 -8.65
CA GLY A 99 -1.91 -2.10 -9.39
C GLY A 99 -2.99 -1.71 -10.40
N GLY A 100 -3.64 -0.56 -10.21
CA GLY A 100 -4.62 -0.03 -11.16
C GLY A 100 -4.05 0.39 -12.52
N TYR A 101 -2.73 0.47 -12.68
CA TYR A 101 -2.09 0.72 -13.99
C TYR A 101 -1.83 -0.55 -14.80
N ALA A 102 -1.85 -1.72 -14.18
CA ALA A 102 -1.45 -2.96 -14.85
C ALA A 102 -2.44 -3.37 -15.96
N PRO A 103 -1.94 -3.87 -17.13
CA PRO A 103 -0.54 -3.91 -17.51
C PRO A 103 0.02 -2.53 -17.81
N LEU A 104 1.30 -2.28 -17.47
CA LEU A 104 1.91 -0.97 -17.65
C LEU A 104 2.10 -0.65 -19.15
N PRO A 105 1.64 0.53 -19.63
CA PRO A 105 1.84 0.93 -21.03
C PRO A 105 3.28 1.34 -21.33
N PHE A 106 4.06 1.70 -20.31
CA PHE A 106 5.48 2.07 -20.39
C PHE A 106 6.15 1.92 -19.01
N VAL A 107 7.48 1.83 -18.98
CA VAL A 107 8.30 1.67 -17.77
C VAL A 107 9.42 2.72 -17.79
N PRO A 108 9.61 3.48 -16.69
CA PRO A 108 8.79 3.55 -15.49
C PRO A 108 7.43 4.23 -15.76
N CYS A 109 6.35 3.68 -15.19
CA CYS A 109 5.00 4.21 -15.36
C CYS A 109 4.76 5.41 -14.42
N ASN A 110 4.13 6.47 -14.92
CA ASN A 110 3.80 7.66 -14.15
C ASN A 110 2.28 7.90 -14.09
N GLU A 111 1.86 8.95 -13.39
CA GLU A 111 0.45 9.27 -13.12
C GLU A 111 -0.35 9.73 -14.34
N THR A 112 0.30 9.94 -15.50
CA THR A 112 -0.39 10.26 -16.77
C THR A 112 -0.89 9.02 -17.50
N ALA A 113 -0.43 7.82 -17.09
CA ALA A 113 -0.85 6.57 -17.70
C ALA A 113 -2.34 6.27 -17.43
N PRO A 114 -3.01 5.55 -18.32
CA PRO A 114 -4.37 5.07 -18.08
C PRO A 114 -4.45 4.28 -16.76
N TYR A 115 -5.49 4.55 -15.99
CA TYR A 115 -5.70 3.94 -14.69
C TYR A 115 -7.10 3.31 -14.64
N GLY A 116 -7.21 2.02 -14.92
CA GLY A 116 -8.49 1.31 -15.05
C GLY A 116 -8.54 -0.02 -14.31
N GLY A 117 -7.39 -0.50 -13.85
CA GLY A 117 -7.24 -1.83 -13.26
C GLY A 117 -7.19 -2.94 -14.32
N PHE A 118 -6.75 -4.09 -13.88
CA PHE A 118 -6.56 -5.28 -14.70
C PHE A 118 -7.79 -6.20 -14.58
N GLU A 119 -8.38 -6.61 -15.69
CA GLU A 119 -9.61 -7.43 -15.69
C GLU A 119 -9.48 -8.76 -14.92
N GLY A 120 -8.28 -9.35 -14.92
CA GLY A 120 -7.96 -10.57 -14.16
C GLY A 120 -7.75 -10.35 -12.66
N ALA A 121 -7.79 -9.09 -12.16
CA ALA A 121 -7.53 -8.75 -10.77
C ALA A 121 -8.61 -7.81 -10.23
N SER A 122 -9.72 -8.38 -9.79
CA SER A 122 -10.90 -7.65 -9.30
C SER A 122 -10.59 -6.60 -8.23
N GLY A 123 -9.60 -6.87 -7.37
CA GLY A 123 -9.16 -5.93 -6.34
C GLY A 123 -8.50 -4.66 -6.92
N TRP A 124 -7.77 -4.74 -8.02
CA TRP A 124 -7.15 -3.59 -8.66
C TRP A 124 -8.16 -2.76 -9.44
N LYS A 125 -9.10 -3.43 -10.12
CA LYS A 125 -10.21 -2.73 -10.76
C LYS A 125 -11.04 -1.95 -9.72
N ALA A 126 -11.40 -2.56 -8.61
CA ALA A 126 -12.13 -1.88 -7.55
C ALA A 126 -11.38 -0.64 -7.03
N LYS A 127 -10.05 -0.73 -6.86
CA LYS A 127 -9.24 0.44 -6.46
C LYS A 127 -9.23 1.54 -7.51
N ALA A 128 -9.19 1.20 -8.79
CA ALA A 128 -9.32 2.19 -9.88
C ALA A 128 -10.69 2.87 -9.85
N ASP A 129 -11.76 2.12 -9.65
CA ASP A 129 -13.12 2.67 -9.53
C ASP A 129 -13.24 3.61 -8.31
N TYR A 130 -12.59 3.28 -7.18
CA TYR A 130 -12.55 4.15 -5.99
C TYR A 130 -11.78 5.44 -6.24
N ASP A 131 -10.64 5.38 -6.94
CA ASP A 131 -9.86 6.56 -7.31
C ASP A 131 -10.67 7.50 -8.21
N HIS A 132 -11.31 6.94 -9.24
CA HIS A 132 -12.16 7.71 -10.14
C HIS A 132 -13.33 8.37 -9.38
N ALA A 133 -13.98 7.63 -8.48
CA ALA A 133 -15.04 8.20 -7.64
C ALA A 133 -14.53 9.33 -6.76
N ALA A 134 -13.38 9.15 -6.10
CA ALA A 134 -12.79 10.16 -5.23
C ALA A 134 -12.36 11.42 -6.01
N LEU A 135 -11.64 11.26 -7.13
CA LEU A 135 -11.18 12.38 -7.95
C LEU A 135 -12.33 13.11 -8.65
N SER A 136 -13.42 12.41 -9.00
CA SER A 136 -14.62 13.04 -9.57
C SER A 136 -15.32 13.99 -8.58
N LEU A 137 -15.23 13.73 -7.29
CA LEU A 137 -15.73 14.64 -6.26
C LEU A 137 -14.94 15.97 -6.24
N PHE A 138 -13.62 15.91 -6.49
CA PHE A 138 -12.84 17.14 -6.63
C PHE A 138 -13.29 17.96 -7.83
N THR A 139 -13.44 17.32 -9.00
CA THR A 139 -13.82 18.04 -10.24
C THR A 139 -15.26 18.53 -10.24
N SER A 140 -16.19 17.82 -9.59
CA SER A 140 -17.63 18.13 -9.62
C SER A 140 -18.07 19.11 -8.53
N ILE A 141 -17.52 18.99 -7.31
CA ILE A 141 -17.97 19.79 -6.15
C ILE A 141 -16.81 20.43 -5.37
N GLY A 142 -15.57 20.35 -5.88
CA GLY A 142 -14.39 20.90 -5.20
C GLY A 142 -14.00 20.18 -3.91
N PHE A 143 -14.42 18.92 -3.72
CA PHE A 143 -14.08 18.16 -2.52
C PHE A 143 -12.56 17.91 -2.46
N PRO A 144 -11.86 18.26 -1.34
CA PRO A 144 -10.40 18.37 -1.32
C PRO A 144 -9.69 17.02 -1.17
N VAL A 145 -9.64 16.23 -2.24
CA VAL A 145 -9.06 14.86 -2.23
C VAL A 145 -7.64 14.81 -2.76
N THR A 146 -6.80 13.97 -2.13
CA THR A 146 -5.52 13.48 -2.66
C THR A 146 -5.53 11.97 -2.69
N VAL A 147 -5.00 11.36 -3.75
CA VAL A 147 -4.88 9.91 -3.89
C VAL A 147 -3.42 9.49 -3.76
N ILE A 148 -3.12 8.60 -2.82
CA ILE A 148 -1.81 7.96 -2.66
C ILE A 148 -1.89 6.56 -3.26
N ARG A 149 -1.04 6.26 -4.25
CA ARG A 149 -0.95 4.98 -4.95
C ARG A 149 0.35 4.26 -4.57
N PRO A 150 0.38 3.49 -3.47
CA PRO A 150 1.54 2.69 -3.13
C PRO A 150 1.74 1.54 -4.10
N CYS A 151 3.00 1.17 -4.32
CA CYS A 151 3.35 -0.11 -4.90
C CYS A 151 3.39 -1.23 -3.83
N TYR A 152 4.17 -2.27 -4.03
CA TYR A 152 4.29 -3.39 -3.11
C TYR A 152 4.85 -2.94 -1.75
N ILE A 153 4.04 -3.06 -0.69
CA ILE A 153 4.44 -2.60 0.65
C ILE A 153 5.29 -3.65 1.36
N THR A 154 6.44 -3.23 1.87
CA THR A 154 7.44 -4.02 2.62
C THR A 154 7.66 -3.44 4.01
N GLY A 155 8.41 -4.16 4.84
CA GLY A 155 8.81 -3.73 6.18
C GLY A 155 8.27 -4.62 7.29
N PRO A 156 8.76 -4.48 8.52
CA PRO A 156 8.31 -5.22 9.68
C PRO A 156 6.80 -5.12 9.91
N GLY A 157 6.16 -6.25 10.23
CA GLY A 157 4.72 -6.34 10.46
C GLY A 157 3.92 -7.00 9.34
N MET A 158 4.54 -7.28 8.17
CA MET A 158 3.94 -8.00 7.07
C MET A 158 4.93 -9.01 6.49
N LEU A 159 4.46 -10.23 6.23
CA LEU A 159 5.27 -11.23 5.53
C LEU A 159 5.70 -10.71 4.14
N PRO A 160 6.91 -11.06 3.66
CA PRO A 160 7.34 -10.73 2.32
C PRO A 160 6.40 -11.34 1.27
N LEU A 161 6.40 -10.77 0.09
CA LEU A 161 5.78 -11.40 -1.07
C LEU A 161 6.61 -12.64 -1.43
N ASP A 162 5.95 -13.74 -1.72
CA ASP A 162 6.63 -15.00 -2.04
C ASP A 162 6.69 -15.27 -3.56
N ASN A 163 7.41 -16.31 -3.91
CA ASN A 163 7.62 -16.76 -5.28
C ASN A 163 6.37 -17.29 -5.99
N LEU A 164 5.22 -17.31 -5.33
CA LEU A 164 3.91 -17.66 -5.91
C LEU A 164 2.94 -16.47 -5.94
N GLY A 165 3.41 -15.25 -5.61
CA GLY A 165 2.59 -14.04 -5.57
C GLY A 165 1.66 -13.94 -4.37
N GLY A 166 1.95 -14.71 -3.31
CA GLY A 166 1.26 -14.69 -2.03
C GLY A 166 2.10 -14.09 -0.90
N ARG A 167 1.70 -14.38 0.33
CA ARG A 167 2.44 -14.06 1.57
C ARG A 167 2.38 -15.27 2.49
N ARG A 168 2.92 -16.39 2.02
CA ARG A 168 2.87 -17.67 2.71
C ARG A 168 3.76 -17.67 3.96
N THR A 169 3.31 -18.31 5.01
CA THR A 169 4.06 -18.45 6.26
C THR A 169 5.28 -19.39 6.13
N ASP A 170 5.25 -20.30 5.17
CA ASP A 170 6.31 -21.27 4.89
C ASP A 170 7.38 -20.76 3.90
N PHE A 171 7.19 -19.56 3.29
CA PHE A 171 8.16 -18.99 2.35
C PHE A 171 9.53 -18.76 2.99
N ILE A 172 9.62 -18.09 4.14
CA ILE A 172 10.90 -17.88 4.85
C ILE A 172 11.50 -19.20 5.35
N PRO A 173 10.73 -20.13 5.95
CA PRO A 173 11.21 -21.50 6.20
C PRO A 173 11.77 -22.23 4.98
N ASP A 174 11.13 -22.06 3.80
CA ASP A 174 11.63 -22.67 2.56
C ASP A 174 12.98 -22.06 2.12
N VAL A 175 13.15 -20.74 2.23
CA VAL A 175 14.43 -20.05 1.98
C VAL A 175 15.52 -20.50 2.95
N LEU A 176 15.20 -20.57 4.25
CA LEU A 176 16.13 -21.04 5.28
C LEU A 176 16.59 -22.49 5.07
N ALA A 177 15.71 -23.32 4.53
CA ALA A 177 16.00 -24.71 4.17
C ALA A 177 16.68 -24.85 2.79
N GLU A 178 16.97 -23.74 2.11
CA GLU A 178 17.60 -23.69 0.78
C GLU A 178 16.84 -24.53 -0.27
N LYS A 179 15.48 -24.56 -0.16
CA LYS A 179 14.66 -25.21 -1.17
C LYS A 179 14.72 -24.46 -2.49
N THR A 180 14.60 -25.21 -3.59
CA THR A 180 14.44 -24.61 -4.92
C THR A 180 13.06 -23.97 -5.04
N LEU A 181 13.03 -22.68 -5.39
CA LEU A 181 11.83 -21.88 -5.57
C LEU A 181 11.56 -21.63 -7.05
N ASP A 182 10.36 -21.97 -7.51
CA ASP A 182 9.97 -21.70 -8.88
C ASP A 182 9.64 -20.22 -9.08
N LEU A 183 10.12 -19.65 -10.18
CA LEU A 183 9.71 -18.33 -10.69
C LEU A 183 9.22 -18.44 -12.13
N PRO A 184 8.25 -17.60 -12.55
CA PRO A 184 7.75 -17.62 -13.90
C PRO A 184 8.79 -17.10 -14.89
N ASP A 185 8.82 -17.73 -16.06
CA ASP A 185 9.63 -17.37 -17.23
C ASP A 185 11.12 -17.27 -16.87
N ASN A 186 11.70 -16.08 -16.88
CA ASN A 186 13.12 -15.87 -16.58
C ASN A 186 13.36 -15.08 -15.26
N GLY A 187 12.29 -14.79 -14.49
CA GLY A 187 12.37 -14.03 -13.26
C GLY A 187 12.81 -12.57 -13.41
N LEU A 188 12.79 -12.01 -14.63
CA LEU A 188 13.23 -10.64 -14.93
C LEU A 188 12.11 -9.60 -14.89
N ALA A 189 10.87 -9.98 -14.59
CA ALA A 189 9.82 -9.01 -14.34
C ALA A 189 10.21 -8.10 -13.16
N LEU A 190 9.92 -6.81 -13.31
CA LEU A 190 10.31 -5.79 -12.35
C LEU A 190 9.31 -5.72 -11.20
N LEU A 191 9.82 -5.62 -9.97
CA LEU A 191 9.09 -5.36 -8.75
C LEU A 191 9.67 -4.13 -8.07
N GLN A 192 8.83 -3.15 -7.77
CA GLN A 192 9.26 -1.95 -7.03
C GLN A 192 8.59 -1.90 -5.67
N PRO A 193 9.33 -2.06 -4.57
CA PRO A 193 8.75 -2.00 -3.23
C PRO A 193 8.53 -0.56 -2.75
N ILE A 194 7.74 -0.43 -1.69
CA ILE A 194 7.65 0.74 -0.83
C ILE A 194 7.78 0.29 0.63
N HIS A 195 8.66 0.91 1.40
CA HIS A 195 8.75 0.64 2.83
C HIS A 195 7.58 1.28 3.58
N VAL A 196 6.99 0.55 4.53
CA VAL A 196 5.79 1.01 5.27
C VAL A 196 5.98 2.35 5.97
N LYS A 197 7.20 2.65 6.45
CA LYS A 197 7.52 3.95 7.07
C LYS A 197 7.52 5.09 6.05
N ASP A 198 8.09 4.87 4.86
CA ASP A 198 8.09 5.85 3.76
C ASP A 198 6.68 6.11 3.26
N LEU A 199 5.90 5.04 3.12
CA LEU A 199 4.50 5.18 2.74
C LEU A 199 3.72 5.98 3.80
N ALA A 200 3.91 5.69 5.08
CA ALA A 200 3.28 6.46 6.15
C ALA A 200 3.69 7.93 6.11
N HIS A 201 4.98 8.21 5.90
CA HIS A 201 5.50 9.56 5.77
C HIS A 201 4.90 10.32 4.57
N SER A 202 4.67 9.64 3.44
CA SER A 202 4.04 10.28 2.27
C SER A 202 2.62 10.80 2.56
N PHE A 203 1.87 10.13 3.44
CA PHE A 203 0.57 10.63 3.91
C PHE A 203 0.72 11.92 4.71
N ARG A 204 1.74 12.02 5.59
CA ARG A 204 2.00 13.25 6.33
C ARG A 204 2.44 14.38 5.40
N LEU A 205 3.31 14.11 4.44
CA LEU A 205 3.70 15.10 3.41
C LEU A 205 2.48 15.61 2.63
N ALA A 206 1.54 14.74 2.29
CA ALA A 206 0.28 15.16 1.66
C ALA A 206 -0.56 16.04 2.60
N VAL A 207 -0.69 15.69 3.90
CA VAL A 207 -1.37 16.52 4.91
C VAL A 207 -0.78 17.94 4.98
N GLU A 208 0.53 18.06 4.88
CA GLU A 208 1.28 19.32 5.00
C GLU A 208 1.25 20.14 3.70
N ASN A 209 0.90 19.52 2.56
CA ASN A 209 0.98 20.18 1.27
C ASN A 209 -0.39 20.28 0.56
N ARG A 210 -0.98 21.47 0.60
CA ARG A 210 -2.27 21.73 -0.07
C ARG A 210 -2.22 21.64 -1.60
N ARG A 211 -1.04 21.69 -2.23
CA ARG A 211 -0.91 21.51 -3.69
C ARG A 211 -1.21 20.06 -4.11
N SER A 212 -1.22 19.13 -3.18
CA SER A 212 -1.61 17.74 -3.43
C SER A 212 -3.10 17.55 -3.70
N ILE A 213 -3.94 18.51 -3.32
CA ILE A 213 -5.39 18.44 -3.51
C ILE A 213 -5.74 18.38 -5.01
N GLY A 214 -6.58 17.41 -5.38
CA GLY A 214 -6.95 17.12 -6.76
C GLY A 214 -5.91 16.25 -7.49
N GLN A 215 -4.88 15.75 -6.80
CA GLN A 215 -3.79 15.01 -7.41
C GLN A 215 -3.73 13.54 -6.96
N SER A 216 -3.10 12.71 -7.78
CA SER A 216 -2.68 11.36 -7.42
C SER A 216 -1.15 11.24 -7.46
N TYR A 217 -0.58 10.39 -6.60
CA TYR A 217 0.87 10.20 -6.49
C TYR A 217 1.23 8.72 -6.40
N ASN A 218 2.15 8.28 -7.25
CA ASN A 218 2.82 7.01 -7.09
C ASN A 218 3.83 7.14 -5.95
N ILE A 219 3.75 6.22 -4.99
CA ILE A 219 4.66 6.19 -3.83
C ILE A 219 5.37 4.85 -3.79
N CYS A 220 6.63 4.86 -4.18
CA CYS A 220 7.52 3.71 -4.27
C CYS A 220 8.91 4.10 -3.76
N LEU A 221 9.79 3.11 -3.57
CA LEU A 221 11.22 3.36 -3.35
C LEU A 221 11.90 3.78 -4.67
N SER A 222 13.18 4.10 -4.60
CA SER A 222 13.92 4.79 -5.66
C SER A 222 13.99 4.06 -7.00
N HIS A 223 13.94 2.73 -7.00
CA HIS A 223 14.04 1.89 -8.20
C HIS A 223 13.35 0.54 -8.02
N ALA A 224 13.18 -0.19 -9.11
CA ALA A 224 12.67 -1.56 -9.12
C ALA A 224 13.82 -2.57 -9.12
N VAL A 225 13.58 -3.75 -8.55
CA VAL A 225 14.43 -4.93 -8.66
C VAL A 225 13.73 -5.99 -9.50
N THR A 226 14.45 -7.00 -10.00
CA THR A 226 13.83 -8.18 -10.62
C THR A 226 13.40 -9.18 -9.55
N TRP A 227 12.49 -10.11 -9.87
CA TRP A 227 12.13 -11.19 -8.96
C TRP A 227 13.32 -12.07 -8.58
N ASN A 228 14.24 -12.33 -9.52
CA ASN A 228 15.48 -13.02 -9.19
C ASN A 228 16.25 -12.28 -8.11
N ARG A 229 16.39 -10.96 -8.27
CA ARG A 229 17.14 -10.13 -7.32
C ARG A 229 16.45 -10.05 -5.96
N ASP A 230 15.12 -9.98 -5.92
CA ASP A 230 14.34 -10.01 -4.67
C ASP A 230 14.60 -11.29 -3.86
N LEU A 231 14.56 -12.46 -4.51
CA LEU A 231 14.87 -13.74 -3.87
C LEU A 231 16.33 -13.85 -3.44
N GLU A 232 17.27 -13.34 -4.24
CA GLU A 232 18.70 -13.31 -3.87
C GLU A 232 18.93 -12.47 -2.63
N ILE A 233 18.34 -11.26 -2.56
CA ILE A 233 18.44 -10.38 -1.39
C ILE A 233 17.81 -11.05 -0.17
N THR A 234 16.62 -11.61 -0.33
CA THR A 234 15.92 -12.33 0.76
C THR A 234 16.77 -13.47 1.33
N ALA A 235 17.36 -14.29 0.46
CA ALA A 235 18.21 -15.40 0.90
C ALA A 235 19.50 -14.88 1.55
N ALA A 236 20.18 -13.92 0.94
CA ALA A 236 21.41 -13.35 1.45
C ALA A 236 21.24 -12.71 2.84
N ALA A 237 20.13 -12.00 3.07
CA ALA A 237 19.76 -11.41 4.35
C ALA A 237 19.64 -12.46 5.48
N LEU A 238 19.32 -13.70 5.11
CA LEU A 238 19.19 -14.84 6.01
C LEU A 238 20.48 -15.70 6.08
N GLY A 239 21.58 -15.26 5.45
CA GLY A 239 22.84 -16.01 5.38
C GLY A 239 22.74 -17.27 4.51
N LYS A 240 21.83 -17.26 3.51
CA LYS A 240 21.50 -18.38 2.64
C LYS A 240 21.76 -18.05 1.17
N LYS A 241 21.67 -19.06 0.32
CA LYS A 241 21.71 -18.94 -1.15
C LYS A 241 20.31 -19.13 -1.73
N ALA A 242 19.93 -18.30 -2.68
CA ALA A 242 18.73 -18.52 -3.44
C ALA A 242 18.93 -19.65 -4.46
N HIS A 243 18.04 -20.63 -4.45
CA HIS A 243 17.96 -21.67 -5.47
C HIS A 243 16.70 -21.45 -6.28
N ILE A 244 16.86 -20.94 -7.49
CA ILE A 244 15.74 -20.52 -8.34
C ILE A 244 15.64 -21.48 -9.52
N ASN A 245 14.42 -21.96 -9.76
CA ASN A 245 14.07 -22.72 -10.95
C ASN A 245 13.10 -21.88 -11.80
N HIS A 246 13.45 -21.66 -13.05
CA HIS A 246 12.65 -20.88 -13.98
C HIS A 246 11.77 -21.82 -14.82
N ILE A 247 10.47 -21.64 -14.74
CA ILE A 247 9.49 -22.41 -15.53
C ILE A 247 8.50 -21.48 -16.22
N PRO A 248 8.02 -21.81 -17.41
CA PRO A 248 7.06 -21.00 -18.13
C PRO A 248 5.83 -20.67 -17.28
N LEU A 249 5.29 -19.45 -17.40
CA LEU A 249 4.13 -19.01 -16.63
C LEU A 249 2.93 -19.97 -16.76
N ASN A 250 2.67 -20.49 -17.97
CA ASN A 250 1.57 -21.44 -18.17
C ASN A 250 1.77 -22.74 -17.36
N GLU A 251 3.00 -23.25 -17.27
CA GLU A 251 3.32 -24.43 -16.45
C GLU A 251 3.19 -24.13 -14.96
N MET A 252 3.58 -22.90 -14.50
CA MET A 252 3.31 -22.48 -13.11
C MET A 252 1.81 -22.44 -12.81
N LEU A 253 1.00 -21.90 -13.73
CA LEU A 253 -0.45 -21.84 -13.58
C LEU A 253 -1.08 -23.23 -13.52
N GLU A 254 -0.59 -24.20 -14.31
CA GLU A 254 -1.01 -25.59 -14.22
C GLU A 254 -0.61 -26.25 -12.91
N LYS A 255 0.61 -25.99 -12.44
CA LYS A 255 1.16 -26.59 -11.22
C LYS A 255 0.56 -26.04 -9.93
N TYR A 256 0.36 -24.72 -9.85
CA TYR A 256 0.00 -24.02 -8.61
C TYR A 256 -1.42 -23.42 -8.63
N GLY A 257 -2.05 -23.34 -9.79
CA GLY A 257 -3.34 -22.66 -9.99
C GLY A 257 -3.22 -21.14 -10.13
N ASP A 258 -4.28 -20.49 -10.63
CA ASP A 258 -4.31 -19.05 -10.95
C ASP A 258 -4.86 -18.18 -9.78
N THR A 259 -5.20 -18.77 -8.64
CA THR A 259 -5.97 -18.10 -7.58
C THR A 259 -5.19 -17.86 -6.29
N ILE A 260 -3.88 -17.63 -6.38
CA ILE A 260 -3.07 -17.31 -5.20
C ILE A 260 -3.30 -15.86 -4.81
N TYR A 261 -3.93 -15.66 -3.65
CA TYR A 261 -4.11 -14.33 -3.06
C TYR A 261 -2.83 -13.88 -2.33
N PRO A 262 -2.45 -12.61 -2.33
CA PRO A 262 -3.27 -11.46 -2.77
C PRO A 262 -3.10 -11.06 -4.23
N ILE A 263 -2.09 -11.53 -4.96
CA ILE A 263 -1.70 -10.95 -6.24
C ILE A 263 -1.66 -12.01 -7.36
N GLY A 264 -1.22 -13.25 -7.01
CA GLY A 264 -1.16 -14.38 -7.92
C GLY A 264 0.03 -14.41 -8.87
N LEU A 265 0.17 -15.54 -9.58
CA LEU A 265 1.32 -15.83 -10.45
C LEU A 265 1.46 -14.88 -11.63
N ARG A 266 0.35 -14.40 -12.20
CA ARG A 266 0.37 -13.46 -13.34
C ARG A 266 1.05 -12.14 -13.00
N PHE A 267 0.99 -11.72 -11.72
CA PHE A 267 1.70 -10.53 -11.25
C PHE A 267 3.21 -10.72 -11.31
N LEU A 268 3.72 -11.91 -10.99
CA LEU A 268 5.15 -12.20 -11.01
C LEU A 268 5.75 -12.13 -12.43
N ALA A 269 4.93 -12.29 -13.45
CA ALA A 269 5.30 -12.15 -14.86
C ALA A 269 5.03 -10.73 -15.42
N THR A 270 4.55 -9.80 -14.59
CA THR A 270 4.17 -8.44 -14.99
C THR A 270 5.16 -7.44 -14.43
N HIS A 271 5.66 -6.53 -15.28
CA HIS A 271 6.50 -5.42 -14.81
C HIS A 271 5.70 -4.46 -13.93
N MET A 272 6.23 -4.16 -12.74
CA MET A 272 5.69 -3.18 -11.80
C MET A 272 6.81 -2.21 -11.42
N CYS A 273 6.97 -1.15 -12.23
CA CYS A 273 8.02 -0.14 -12.07
C CYS A 273 7.43 1.25 -12.38
N PHE A 274 7.57 2.19 -11.44
CA PHE A 274 6.87 3.47 -11.44
C PHE A 274 7.82 4.63 -11.21
N SER A 275 7.54 5.78 -11.86
CA SER A 275 8.17 7.05 -11.53
C SER A 275 7.58 7.64 -10.25
N ILE A 276 8.46 8.16 -9.38
CA ILE A 276 8.10 8.92 -8.18
C ILE A 276 8.41 10.42 -8.32
N GLU A 277 8.83 10.87 -9.49
CA GLU A 277 9.25 12.26 -9.74
C GLU A 277 8.18 13.28 -9.37
N LYS A 278 6.90 12.96 -9.60
CA LYS A 278 5.79 13.83 -9.22
C LYS A 278 5.71 13.99 -7.70
N ALA A 279 5.81 12.89 -6.95
CA ALA A 279 5.81 12.93 -5.49
C ALA A 279 7.04 13.68 -4.94
N GLN A 280 8.21 13.49 -5.56
CA GLN A 280 9.44 14.22 -5.19
C GLN A 280 9.26 15.73 -5.40
N ARG A 281 8.80 16.14 -6.59
CA ARG A 281 8.64 17.54 -6.96
C ARG A 281 7.56 18.24 -6.12
N ASP A 282 6.40 17.62 -5.97
CA ASP A 282 5.21 18.26 -5.42
C ASP A 282 5.11 18.13 -3.88
N LEU A 283 5.54 16.98 -3.34
CA LEU A 283 5.45 16.66 -1.90
C LEU A 283 6.80 16.78 -1.18
N GLY A 284 7.91 16.84 -1.91
CA GLY A 284 9.24 16.71 -1.32
C GLY A 284 9.52 15.29 -0.83
N TYR A 285 8.84 14.27 -1.41
CA TYR A 285 9.00 12.88 -1.03
C TYR A 285 10.42 12.38 -1.34
N VAL A 286 11.11 11.87 -0.34
CA VAL A 286 12.42 11.23 -0.48
C VAL A 286 12.39 9.90 0.27
N PRO A 287 12.56 8.75 -0.41
CA PRO A 287 12.70 7.47 0.26
C PRO A 287 13.86 7.46 1.26
N HIS A 288 13.66 6.89 2.45
CA HIS A 288 14.70 6.82 3.49
C HIS A 288 15.61 5.60 3.34
N CYS A 289 15.20 4.60 2.56
CA CYS A 289 15.97 3.38 2.32
C CYS A 289 15.92 2.98 0.83
N THR A 290 16.82 2.10 0.44
CA THR A 290 16.82 1.44 -0.87
C THR A 290 15.83 0.28 -0.92
N PRO A 291 15.42 -0.19 -2.11
CA PRO A 291 14.64 -1.42 -2.25
C PRO A 291 15.29 -2.64 -1.60
N GLU A 292 16.62 -2.76 -1.74
CA GLU A 292 17.40 -3.84 -1.17
C GLU A 292 17.33 -3.85 0.36
N GLU A 293 17.54 -2.70 1.00
CA GLU A 293 17.43 -2.57 2.47
C GLU A 293 16.02 -2.89 2.97
N ALA A 294 14.97 -2.48 2.24
CA ALA A 294 13.59 -2.75 2.61
C ALA A 294 13.23 -4.25 2.51
N ILE A 295 13.74 -4.94 1.49
CA ILE A 295 13.56 -6.39 1.31
C ILE A 295 14.31 -7.13 2.42
N GLU A 296 15.58 -6.75 2.68
CA GLU A 296 16.41 -7.31 3.72
C GLU A 296 15.77 -7.19 5.12
N GLU A 297 15.35 -5.97 5.52
CA GLU A 297 14.68 -5.73 6.81
C GLU A 297 13.42 -6.59 6.94
N THR A 298 12.65 -6.74 5.86
CA THR A 298 11.44 -7.57 5.85
C THR A 298 11.75 -9.05 6.04
N ALA A 299 12.76 -9.56 5.34
CA ALA A 299 13.18 -10.96 5.42
C ALA A 299 13.69 -11.32 6.84
N VAL A 300 14.57 -10.48 7.39
CA VAL A 300 15.12 -10.65 8.75
C VAL A 300 14.02 -10.60 9.80
N TRP A 301 13.09 -9.64 9.69
CA TRP A 301 11.94 -9.57 10.60
C TRP A 301 11.07 -10.82 10.51
N ALA A 302 10.76 -11.28 9.29
CA ALA A 302 9.90 -12.46 9.09
C ALA A 302 10.56 -13.75 9.61
N ALA A 303 11.89 -13.87 9.53
CA ALA A 303 12.62 -15.00 10.10
C ALA A 303 12.64 -15.01 11.64
N GLY A 304 12.45 -13.86 12.27
CA GLY A 304 12.32 -13.72 13.73
C GLY A 304 10.91 -14.07 14.27
N LEU A 305 9.93 -14.31 13.42
CA LEU A 305 8.60 -14.78 13.80
C LEU A 305 8.70 -16.31 14.05
N LYS A 306 8.68 -16.70 15.31
CA LYS A 306 8.63 -18.11 15.76
C LYS A 306 7.24 -18.43 16.31
#